data_87008d68cb89e117a8da96986aaad43f
#
_entry.id   87008d68cb89e117a8da96986aaad43f
#
_cell.length_a   1.000
_cell.length_b   1.000
_cell.length_c   1.000
_cell.angle_alpha   90.00
_cell.angle_beta   90.00
_cell.angle_gamma   90.00
#
_symmetry.space_group_name_H-M   'P 1'
#
loop_
_entity.id
_entity.type
_entity.pdbx_description
1 polymer ?
#
loop_
_entity_poly.entity_id
_entity_poly.type
_entity_poly.pdbx_seq_one_letter_code
_entity_poly.pdbx_strand_id
1 'polypeptide(L)'
;MRNPQELVSRMQDFCGFLAGLGGVQAEVLLAPMAEDKWSMQETIAHIMAYDESFLQTAVLPIEDGRQPHIPDEADNQSFNERAAALGRKLTKAELLEKATHARRQLVDHLQGLPAEAFRTKPEGRADADMAELLYRDFVSHDRSHVERMKSYLKNRGYHDITSGTSP
;
A
#
# COMPACT_ATOMS: atom_id res chain seq x y z
N MET A 1 -13.19 15.29 11.84
CA MET A 1 -12.02 14.42 12.13
C MET A 1 -12.29 13.05 11.51
N ARG A 2 -11.34 12.47 10.77
CA ARG A 2 -11.53 11.14 10.18
C ARG A 2 -11.51 10.08 11.26
N ASN A 3 -12.34 9.04 11.13
CA ASN A 3 -12.35 7.92 12.07
C ASN A 3 -11.16 6.99 11.77
N PRO A 4 -10.17 6.84 12.67
CA PRO A 4 -9.00 6.00 12.44
C PRO A 4 -9.35 4.53 12.17
N GLN A 5 -10.31 3.95 12.90
CA GLN A 5 -10.71 2.56 12.69
C GLN A 5 -11.30 2.33 11.30
N GLU A 6 -12.07 3.28 10.80
CA GLU A 6 -12.60 3.21 9.43
C GLU A 6 -11.47 3.28 8.39
N LEU A 7 -10.47 4.16 8.60
CA LEU A 7 -9.32 4.24 7.71
C LEU A 7 -8.53 2.92 7.68
N VAL A 8 -8.24 2.37 8.84
CA VAL A 8 -7.52 1.09 8.96
C VAL A 8 -8.31 -0.05 8.32
N SER A 9 -9.64 -0.09 8.52
CA SER A 9 -10.50 -1.08 7.84
C SER A 9 -10.41 -0.96 6.32
N ARG A 10 -10.44 0.26 5.78
CA ARG A 10 -10.34 0.50 4.33
C ARG A 10 -8.98 0.13 3.74
N MET A 11 -7.92 0.15 4.53
CA MET A 11 -6.60 -0.32 4.08
C MET A 11 -6.60 -1.83 3.75
N GLN A 12 -7.51 -2.61 4.35
CA GLN A 12 -7.68 -4.03 4.05
C GLN A 12 -8.24 -4.30 2.65
N ASP A 13 -8.89 -3.32 2.01
CA ASP A 13 -9.42 -3.46 0.65
C ASP A 13 -8.33 -3.84 -0.35
N PHE A 14 -7.10 -3.39 -0.11
CA PHE A 14 -5.94 -3.77 -0.93
C PHE A 14 -5.65 -5.27 -0.87
N CYS A 15 -5.76 -5.90 0.29
CA CYS A 15 -5.62 -7.36 0.40
C CYS A 15 -6.69 -8.11 -0.41
N GLY A 16 -7.93 -7.60 -0.42
CA GLY A 16 -9.01 -8.14 -1.25
C GLY A 16 -8.70 -8.04 -2.74
N PHE A 17 -8.16 -6.91 -3.17
CA PHE A 17 -7.70 -6.73 -4.56
C PHE A 17 -6.58 -7.73 -4.92
N LEU A 18 -5.56 -7.87 -4.07
CA LEU A 18 -4.46 -8.83 -4.30
C LEU A 18 -4.98 -10.28 -4.41
N ALA A 19 -5.92 -10.66 -3.55
CA ALA A 19 -6.55 -11.99 -3.60
C ALA A 19 -7.27 -12.24 -4.94
N GLY A 20 -7.87 -11.21 -5.54
CA GLY A 20 -8.51 -11.28 -6.84
C GLY A 20 -7.55 -11.49 -8.02
N LEU A 21 -6.25 -11.28 -7.83
CA LEU A 21 -5.24 -11.44 -8.90
C LEU A 21 -4.78 -12.88 -9.11
N GLY A 22 -5.24 -13.84 -8.32
CA GLY A 22 -4.81 -15.24 -8.40
C GLY A 22 -4.98 -15.85 -9.79
N GLY A 23 -6.07 -15.55 -10.49
CA GLY A 23 -6.40 -16.03 -11.84
C GLY A 23 -5.79 -15.21 -12.97
N VAL A 24 -5.09 -14.12 -12.70
CA VAL A 24 -4.45 -13.28 -13.72
C VAL A 24 -3.10 -13.88 -14.13
N GLN A 25 -2.83 -13.98 -15.43
CA GLN A 25 -1.55 -14.50 -15.94
C GLN A 25 -0.37 -13.63 -15.49
N ALA A 26 0.76 -14.26 -15.16
CA ALA A 26 1.95 -13.55 -14.67
C ALA A 26 2.48 -12.50 -15.68
N GLU A 27 2.41 -12.82 -16.98
CA GLU A 27 2.83 -11.93 -18.05
C GLU A 27 2.03 -10.62 -18.09
N VAL A 28 0.76 -10.67 -17.70
CA VAL A 28 -0.11 -9.48 -17.61
C VAL A 28 0.35 -8.55 -16.49
N LEU A 29 0.79 -9.12 -15.35
CA LEU A 29 1.33 -8.32 -14.26
C LEU A 29 2.69 -7.70 -14.59
N LEU A 30 3.49 -8.36 -15.41
CA LEU A 30 4.84 -7.91 -15.79
C LEU A 30 4.86 -6.87 -16.91
N ALA A 31 3.85 -6.84 -17.76
CA ALA A 31 3.79 -5.89 -18.87
C ALA A 31 3.53 -4.46 -18.36
N PRO A 32 4.19 -3.44 -18.93
CA PRO A 32 3.88 -2.04 -18.62
C PRO A 32 2.39 -1.75 -18.83
N MET A 33 1.76 -1.04 -17.91
CA MET A 33 0.34 -0.70 -18.01
C MET A 33 0.03 0.31 -19.13
N ALA A 34 1.01 1.11 -19.50
CA ALA A 34 1.02 2.03 -20.64
C ALA A 34 2.47 2.33 -21.02
N GLU A 35 2.67 3.06 -22.12
CA GLU A 35 4.01 3.51 -22.54
C GLU A 35 4.67 4.32 -21.41
N ASP A 36 5.92 4.00 -21.09
CA ASP A 36 6.73 4.62 -20.03
C ASP A 36 6.08 4.60 -18.61
N LYS A 37 5.16 3.66 -18.38
CA LYS A 37 4.53 3.46 -17.07
C LYS A 37 4.96 2.14 -16.44
N TRP A 38 4.86 2.08 -15.13
CA TRP A 38 5.09 0.86 -14.38
C TRP A 38 4.12 -0.25 -14.76
N SER A 39 4.57 -1.48 -14.62
CA SER A 39 3.73 -2.67 -14.61
C SER A 39 2.90 -2.72 -13.32
N MET A 40 1.91 -3.61 -13.29
CA MET A 40 1.18 -3.91 -12.04
C MET A 40 2.13 -4.46 -10.98
N GLN A 41 3.09 -5.29 -11.36
CA GLN A 41 4.07 -5.89 -10.45
C GLN A 41 4.91 -4.83 -9.76
N GLU A 42 5.42 -3.84 -10.50
CA GLU A 42 6.17 -2.71 -9.95
C GLU A 42 5.30 -1.83 -9.04
N THR A 43 4.05 -1.60 -9.41
CA THR A 43 3.09 -0.82 -8.61
C THR A 43 2.77 -1.51 -7.29
N ILE A 44 2.50 -2.82 -7.30
CA ILE A 44 2.24 -3.60 -6.08
C ILE A 44 3.47 -3.61 -5.17
N ALA A 45 4.67 -3.77 -5.74
CA ALA A 45 5.91 -3.71 -4.98
C ALA A 45 6.16 -2.34 -4.35
N HIS A 46 5.80 -1.26 -5.02
CA HIS A 46 5.84 0.09 -4.48
C HIS A 46 4.92 0.25 -3.26
N ILE A 47 3.67 -0.22 -3.35
CA ILE A 47 2.73 -0.18 -2.22
C ILE A 47 3.26 -1.02 -1.05
N MET A 48 3.72 -2.24 -1.32
CA MET A 48 4.32 -3.13 -0.31
C MET A 48 5.49 -2.48 0.42
N ALA A 49 6.43 -1.89 -0.32
CA ALA A 49 7.61 -1.25 0.27
C ALA A 49 7.22 -0.05 1.15
N TYR A 50 6.16 0.68 0.77
CA TYR A 50 5.66 1.77 1.57
C TYR A 50 4.98 1.29 2.86
N ASP A 51 4.22 0.19 2.82
CA ASP A 51 3.66 -0.46 4.01
C ASP A 51 4.75 -0.84 5.01
N GLU A 52 5.81 -1.50 4.53
CA GLU A 52 6.95 -1.90 5.35
C GLU A 52 7.68 -0.70 5.96
N SER A 53 7.95 0.32 5.15
CA SER A 53 8.61 1.55 5.60
C SER A 53 7.80 2.28 6.67
N PHE A 54 6.49 2.46 6.42
CA PHE A 54 5.61 3.16 7.36
C PHE A 54 5.47 2.41 8.70
N LEU A 55 5.39 1.08 8.66
CA LEU A 55 5.41 0.27 9.87
C LEU A 55 6.67 0.54 10.68
N GLN A 56 7.85 0.48 10.05
CA GLN A 56 9.14 0.61 10.74
C GLN A 56 9.41 2.03 11.25
N THR A 57 9.03 3.05 10.48
CA THR A 57 9.42 4.44 10.76
C THR A 57 8.37 5.24 11.51
N ALA A 58 7.11 4.85 11.43
CA ALA A 58 6.01 5.56 12.08
C ALA A 58 5.31 4.73 13.16
N VAL A 59 4.83 3.53 12.84
CA VAL A 59 3.94 2.78 13.75
C VAL A 59 4.71 2.16 14.92
N LEU A 60 5.77 1.39 14.66
CA LEU A 60 6.57 0.77 15.73
C LEU A 60 7.22 1.81 16.67
N PRO A 61 7.75 2.96 16.20
CA PRO A 61 8.18 4.01 17.10
C PRO A 61 7.09 4.50 18.05
N ILE A 62 5.85 4.68 17.56
CA ILE A 62 4.73 5.10 18.42
C ILE A 62 4.43 4.04 19.48
N GLU A 63 4.40 2.75 19.13
CA GLU A 63 4.21 1.65 20.09
C GLU A 63 5.28 1.64 21.18
N ASP A 64 6.51 2.00 20.82
CA ASP A 64 7.65 2.10 21.76
C ASP A 64 7.70 3.44 22.52
N GLY A 65 6.72 4.32 22.36
CA GLY A 65 6.71 5.64 22.99
C GLY A 65 7.76 6.60 22.41
N ARG A 66 8.27 6.33 21.20
CA ARG A 66 9.25 7.15 20.49
C ARG A 66 8.58 8.05 19.44
N GLN A 67 9.26 9.12 19.07
CA GLN A 67 8.80 10.01 17.99
C GLN A 67 8.83 9.28 16.65
N PRO A 68 7.70 9.20 15.92
CA PRO A 68 7.67 8.67 14.56
C PRO A 68 8.38 9.63 13.60
N HIS A 69 9.01 9.07 12.58
CA HIS A 69 9.67 9.83 11.52
C HIS A 69 9.22 9.31 10.15
N ILE A 70 8.85 10.22 9.25
CA ILE A 70 8.57 9.87 7.85
C ILE A 70 9.59 10.59 6.97
N PRO A 71 10.36 9.86 6.16
CA PRO A 71 11.35 10.46 5.28
C PRO A 71 10.77 11.55 4.38
N ASP A 72 11.58 12.57 4.10
CA ASP A 72 11.20 13.70 3.25
C ASP A 72 10.96 13.25 1.80
N GLU A 73 10.11 13.98 1.07
CA GLU A 73 9.76 13.67 -0.32
C GLU A 73 10.95 13.68 -1.29
N ALA A 74 12.05 14.34 -0.94
CA ALA A 74 13.27 14.34 -1.75
C ALA A 74 13.83 12.93 -2.02
N ASP A 75 13.58 11.96 -1.13
CA ASP A 75 14.03 10.57 -1.27
C ASP A 75 13.01 9.64 -1.94
N ASN A 76 11.80 10.13 -2.23
CA ASN A 76 10.70 9.28 -2.72
C ASN A 76 10.98 8.67 -4.10
N GLN A 77 11.62 9.40 -5.02
CA GLN A 77 11.94 8.85 -6.35
C GLN A 77 12.90 7.66 -6.24
N SER A 78 13.98 7.81 -5.49
CA SER A 78 14.95 6.74 -5.27
C SER A 78 14.33 5.54 -4.56
N PHE A 79 13.49 5.79 -3.55
CA PHE A 79 12.72 4.76 -2.87
C PHE A 79 11.81 4.00 -3.83
N ASN A 80 11.04 4.70 -4.66
CA ASN A 80 10.13 4.13 -5.63
C ASN A 80 10.86 3.29 -6.69
N GLU A 81 12.01 3.75 -7.17
CA GLU A 81 12.84 3.00 -8.13
C GLU A 81 13.39 1.70 -7.52
N ARG A 82 13.83 1.73 -6.26
CA ARG A 82 14.28 0.51 -5.55
C ARG A 82 13.14 -0.48 -5.34
N ALA A 83 11.96 0.00 -4.98
CA ALA A 83 10.77 -0.84 -4.81
C ALA A 83 10.36 -1.50 -6.13
N ALA A 84 10.33 -0.74 -7.23
CA ALA A 84 10.03 -1.26 -8.55
C ALA A 84 11.07 -2.30 -9.00
N ALA A 85 12.36 -2.03 -8.76
CA ALA A 85 13.44 -2.97 -9.08
C ALA A 85 13.34 -4.28 -8.30
N LEU A 86 12.94 -4.23 -7.02
CA LEU A 86 12.63 -5.40 -6.22
C LEU A 86 11.43 -6.17 -6.82
N GLY A 87 10.37 -5.46 -7.16
CA GLY A 87 9.17 -6.05 -7.76
C GLY A 87 9.49 -6.87 -9.02
N ARG A 88 10.36 -6.38 -9.89
CA ARG A 88 10.77 -7.09 -11.10
C ARG A 88 11.48 -8.42 -10.84
N LYS A 89 12.07 -8.60 -9.66
CA LYS A 89 12.82 -9.83 -9.29
C LYS A 89 11.95 -10.90 -8.64
N LEU A 90 10.76 -10.57 -8.19
CA LEU A 90 9.85 -11.49 -7.52
C LEU A 90 8.98 -12.22 -8.56
N THR A 91 8.64 -13.47 -8.28
CA THR A 91 7.55 -14.13 -8.98
C THR A 91 6.21 -13.52 -8.58
N LYS A 92 5.18 -13.71 -9.39
CA LYS A 92 3.82 -13.28 -9.04
C LYS A 92 3.39 -13.80 -7.66
N ALA A 93 3.60 -15.10 -7.41
CA ALA A 93 3.20 -15.73 -6.14
C ALA A 93 3.93 -15.11 -4.94
N GLU A 94 5.25 -14.93 -5.03
CA GLU A 94 6.06 -14.28 -3.99
C GLU A 94 5.62 -12.85 -3.74
N LEU A 95 5.36 -12.08 -4.80
CA LEU A 95 4.93 -10.70 -4.66
C LEU A 95 3.57 -10.60 -3.96
N LEU A 96 2.57 -11.37 -4.41
CA LEU A 96 1.23 -11.35 -3.81
C LEU A 96 1.24 -11.78 -2.35
N GLU A 97 2.02 -12.80 -2.00
CA GLU A 97 2.19 -13.26 -0.62
C GLU A 97 2.85 -12.18 0.25
N LYS A 98 3.97 -11.63 -0.20
CA LYS A 98 4.72 -10.59 0.55
C LYS A 98 3.92 -9.30 0.70
N ALA A 99 3.26 -8.83 -0.34
CA ALA A 99 2.45 -7.63 -0.29
C ALA A 99 1.23 -7.79 0.64
N THR A 100 0.57 -8.95 0.60
CA THR A 100 -0.53 -9.26 1.51
C THR A 100 -0.04 -9.32 2.96
N HIS A 101 1.11 -9.95 3.21
CA HIS A 101 1.72 -10.03 4.53
C HIS A 101 2.08 -8.65 5.08
N ALA A 102 2.77 -7.83 4.30
CA ALA A 102 3.16 -6.46 4.70
C ALA A 102 1.94 -5.61 5.08
N ARG A 103 0.88 -5.63 4.25
CA ARG A 103 -0.35 -4.91 4.55
C ARG A 103 -1.03 -5.42 5.81
N ARG A 104 -1.14 -6.72 6.00
CA ARG A 104 -1.75 -7.30 7.20
C ARG A 104 -0.97 -6.94 8.46
N GLN A 105 0.35 -7.04 8.44
CA GLN A 105 1.17 -6.61 9.56
C GLN A 105 0.94 -5.14 9.93
N LEU A 106 0.97 -4.24 8.93
CA LEU A 106 0.71 -2.83 9.16
C LEU A 106 -0.67 -2.59 9.79
N VAL A 107 -1.71 -3.23 9.25
CA VAL A 107 -3.09 -3.11 9.75
C VAL A 107 -3.20 -3.63 11.19
N ASP A 108 -2.61 -4.79 11.49
CA ASP A 108 -2.67 -5.40 12.83
C ASP A 108 -2.03 -4.48 13.88
N HIS A 109 -0.88 -3.89 13.60
CA HIS A 109 -0.22 -2.92 14.48
C HIS A 109 -1.07 -1.64 14.64
N LEU A 110 -1.59 -1.08 13.55
CA LEU A 110 -2.46 0.11 13.60
C LEU A 110 -3.73 -0.12 14.42
N GLN A 111 -4.33 -1.31 14.35
CA GLN A 111 -5.50 -1.66 15.16
C GLN A 111 -5.19 -1.72 16.66
N GLY A 112 -3.96 -2.01 17.03
CA GLY A 112 -3.49 -2.02 18.41
C GLY A 112 -3.18 -0.65 19.00
N LEU A 113 -3.08 0.39 18.17
CA LEU A 113 -2.74 1.74 18.64
C LEU A 113 -3.91 2.40 19.39
N PRO A 114 -3.64 3.13 20.48
CA PRO A 114 -4.65 3.94 21.16
C PRO A 114 -5.09 5.12 20.27
N ALA A 115 -6.30 5.63 20.49
CA ALA A 115 -6.90 6.67 19.65
C ALA A 115 -6.06 7.96 19.56
N GLU A 116 -5.38 8.32 20.64
CA GLU A 116 -4.48 9.49 20.69
C GLU A 116 -3.26 9.35 19.76
N ALA A 117 -2.78 8.13 19.50
CA ALA A 117 -1.65 7.89 18.60
C ALA A 117 -1.92 8.44 17.19
N PHE A 118 -3.18 8.41 16.76
CA PHE A 118 -3.57 8.90 15.43
C PHE A 118 -3.53 10.43 15.30
N ARG A 119 -3.33 11.16 16.39
CA ARG A 119 -3.14 12.61 16.42
C ARG A 119 -1.66 13.00 16.43
N THR A 120 -0.76 12.03 16.54
CA THR A 120 0.68 12.27 16.50
C THR A 120 1.08 12.81 15.14
N LYS A 121 1.93 13.83 15.13
CA LYS A 121 2.54 14.38 13.91
C LYS A 121 3.96 13.84 13.78
N PRO A 122 4.23 13.04 12.75
CA PRO A 122 5.59 12.52 12.52
C PRO A 122 6.58 13.64 12.19
N GLU A 123 7.82 13.47 12.59
CA GLU A 123 8.92 14.26 12.09
C GLU A 123 9.07 14.07 10.57
N GLY A 124 9.35 15.15 9.84
CA GLY A 124 9.37 15.16 8.39
C GLY A 124 8.01 15.40 7.73
N ARG A 125 6.89 15.27 8.48
CA ARG A 125 5.51 15.50 7.98
C ARG A 125 4.67 16.27 8.98
N ALA A 126 5.19 17.40 9.44
CA ALA A 126 4.51 18.25 10.42
C ALA A 126 3.19 18.89 9.92
N ASP A 127 2.92 18.81 8.63
CA ASP A 127 1.68 19.28 7.97
C ASP A 127 0.47 18.38 8.22
N ALA A 128 0.68 17.12 8.64
CA ALA A 128 -0.37 16.14 8.81
C ALA A 128 -0.17 15.29 10.08
N ASP A 129 -1.25 14.89 10.73
CA ASP A 129 -1.21 13.86 11.75
C ASP A 129 -1.31 12.44 11.13
N MET A 130 -1.15 11.41 11.95
CA MET A 130 -1.20 10.02 11.49
C MET A 130 -2.52 9.68 10.80
N ALA A 131 -3.67 10.20 11.27
CA ALA A 131 -4.96 9.93 10.63
C ALA A 131 -5.05 10.54 9.23
N GLU A 132 -4.54 11.75 9.04
CA GLU A 132 -4.50 12.39 7.72
C GLU A 132 -3.51 11.67 6.77
N LEU A 133 -2.37 11.22 7.29
CA LEU A 133 -1.41 10.43 6.51
C LEU A 133 -2.01 9.09 6.07
N LEU A 134 -2.70 8.37 6.96
CA LEU A 134 -3.37 7.12 6.59
C LEU A 134 -4.42 7.34 5.50
N TYR A 135 -5.13 8.46 5.53
CA TYR A 135 -6.07 8.77 4.47
C TYR A 135 -5.38 9.08 3.13
N ARG A 136 -4.38 9.97 3.15
CA ARG A 136 -3.71 10.47 1.95
C ARG A 136 -2.84 9.40 1.29
N ASP A 137 -1.98 8.80 2.11
CA ASP A 137 -0.86 8.00 1.63
C ASP A 137 -1.22 6.50 1.52
N PHE A 138 -2.36 6.08 2.09
CA PHE A 138 -2.86 4.70 1.96
C PHE A 138 -4.25 4.67 1.31
N VAL A 139 -5.29 5.14 1.97
CA VAL A 139 -6.66 4.97 1.47
C VAL A 139 -6.85 5.63 0.10
N SER A 140 -6.44 6.89 -0.07
CA SER A 140 -6.61 7.64 -1.32
C SER A 140 -5.59 7.22 -2.38
N HIS A 141 -4.34 7.05 -1.99
CA HIS A 141 -3.24 6.65 -2.86
C HIS A 141 -3.45 5.23 -3.41
N ASP A 142 -3.74 4.25 -2.54
CA ASP A 142 -3.98 2.88 -2.96
C ASP A 142 -5.18 2.77 -3.89
N ARG A 143 -6.27 3.49 -3.58
CA ARG A 143 -7.44 3.54 -4.45
C ARG A 143 -7.07 4.01 -5.87
N SER A 144 -6.26 5.06 -5.98
CA SER A 144 -5.81 5.56 -7.28
C SER A 144 -5.01 4.52 -8.06
N HIS A 145 -4.12 3.78 -7.40
CA HIS A 145 -3.35 2.70 -8.03
C HIS A 145 -4.25 1.51 -8.40
N VAL A 146 -5.12 1.08 -7.49
CA VAL A 146 -6.03 -0.06 -7.73
C VAL A 146 -6.99 0.24 -8.87
N GLU A 147 -7.55 1.44 -8.97
CA GLU A 147 -8.43 1.82 -10.08
C GLU A 147 -7.71 1.78 -11.43
N ARG A 148 -6.47 2.24 -11.50
CA ARG A 148 -5.65 2.13 -12.71
C ARG A 148 -5.34 0.68 -13.09
N MET A 149 -5.00 -0.16 -12.12
CA MET A 149 -4.76 -1.58 -12.35
C MET A 149 -6.03 -2.30 -12.80
N LYS A 150 -7.17 -2.01 -12.20
CA LYS A 150 -8.47 -2.56 -12.62
C LYS A 150 -8.85 -2.14 -14.05
N SER A 151 -8.63 -0.89 -14.42
CA SER A 151 -8.87 -0.43 -15.80
C SER A 151 -7.98 -1.14 -16.81
N TYR A 152 -6.70 -1.31 -16.48
CA TYR A 152 -5.77 -2.06 -17.31
C TYR A 152 -6.19 -3.53 -17.48
N LEU A 153 -6.60 -4.19 -16.42
CA LEU A 153 -7.08 -5.57 -16.45
C LEU A 153 -8.38 -5.71 -17.25
N LYS A 154 -9.32 -4.79 -17.09
CA LYS A 154 -10.56 -4.77 -17.86
C LYS A 154 -10.29 -4.69 -19.36
N ASN A 155 -9.35 -3.87 -19.79
CA ASN A 155 -8.96 -3.74 -21.20
C ASN A 155 -8.29 -5.02 -21.75
N ARG A 156 -7.88 -5.93 -20.88
CA ARG A 156 -7.30 -7.25 -21.23
C ARG A 156 -8.28 -8.41 -21.03
N GLY A 157 -9.55 -8.14 -20.80
CA GLY A 157 -10.59 -9.15 -20.69
C GLY A 157 -10.84 -9.70 -19.30
N TYR A 158 -10.22 -9.13 -18.25
CA TYR A 158 -10.47 -9.50 -16.85
C TYR A 158 -11.56 -8.59 -16.26
N HIS A 159 -12.81 -9.08 -16.23
CA HIS A 159 -13.96 -8.26 -15.83
C HIS A 159 -14.40 -8.46 -14.37
N ASP A 160 -14.04 -9.57 -13.73
CA ASP A 160 -14.54 -10.00 -12.41
C ASP A 160 -13.51 -9.85 -11.27
N ILE A 161 -12.50 -9.00 -11.45
CA ILE A 161 -11.58 -8.68 -10.35
C ILE A 161 -12.27 -7.67 -9.45
N THR A 162 -13.24 -8.17 -8.70
CA THR A 162 -13.94 -7.40 -7.68
C THR A 162 -13.05 -7.26 -6.46
N SER A 163 -13.02 -6.05 -5.89
CA SER A 163 -12.70 -5.86 -4.49
C SER A 163 -13.47 -6.91 -3.68
N GLY A 164 -12.76 -7.82 -3.00
CA GLY A 164 -13.37 -8.85 -2.20
C GLY A 164 -14.25 -8.28 -1.10
N THR A 165 -15.50 -8.08 -1.43
CA THR A 165 -16.57 -8.09 -0.45
C THR A 165 -16.96 -9.54 -0.30
N SER A 166 -16.41 -10.19 0.71
CA SER A 166 -16.99 -11.45 1.20
C SER A 166 -18.44 -11.19 1.55
N PRO A 167 -19.34 -12.16 1.22
CA PRO A 167 -20.73 -12.09 1.61
C PRO A 167 -20.88 -12.10 3.13
#